data_f748f2f7e00ca91bbb8aadf28a554d1f
#
_entry.id   f748f2f7e00ca91bbb8aadf28a554d1f
#
_cell.length_a   1.000
_cell.length_b   1.000
_cell.length_c   1.000
_cell.angle_alpha   90.00
_cell.angle_beta   90.00
_cell.angle_gamma   90.00
#
_symmetry.space_group_name_H-M   'P 1'
#
loop_
_entity.id
_entity.type
_entity.pdbx_description
1 polymer ?
#
loop_
_entity_poly.entity_id
_entity_poly.type
_entity_poly.pdbx_seq_one_letter_code
_entity_poly.pdbx_strand_id
1 'polypeptide(L)'
;MTMKDTLPAISLTEMVGGSKVKMQYYGPNSLNEDGTFMPFSEQMAIISHYLHNEGTPYGNTYEKKALALMEDIYKAKSTSKSGMAADFNEAQQYSLFNDLYKVPFRPHREPKFTFIDLFAGIGGFRMAMQNLGGKCVFSSEWDAQAQRTYLLNYGEVPFGDITKEETKSSNTKRLTAVTEDLQATS
;
A
#
# COMPACT_ATOMS: atom_id res chain seq x y z
N MET A 1 31.77 -4.97 -7.77
CA MET A 1 30.88 -3.84 -7.47
C MET A 1 29.48 -4.34 -7.82
N THR A 2 28.73 -4.77 -6.86
CA THR A 2 27.36 -5.30 -7.08
C THR A 2 26.41 -4.14 -7.24
N MET A 3 25.37 -4.28 -8.09
CA MET A 3 24.33 -3.26 -8.33
C MET A 3 23.67 -2.69 -7.05
N LYS A 4 23.87 -3.34 -5.89
CA LYS A 4 23.40 -2.89 -4.57
C LYS A 4 24.04 -1.60 -4.08
N ASP A 5 25.23 -1.22 -4.60
CA ASP A 5 26.00 -0.09 -4.06
C ASP A 5 25.72 1.26 -4.75
N THR A 6 24.81 1.28 -5.74
CA THR A 6 24.53 2.47 -6.56
C THR A 6 23.03 2.77 -6.68
N LEU A 7 22.24 2.43 -5.67
CA LEU A 7 20.81 2.72 -5.70
C LEU A 7 20.55 4.22 -5.49
N PRO A 8 20.07 4.96 -6.51
CA PRO A 8 19.79 6.37 -6.33
C PRO A 8 18.60 6.54 -5.37
N ALA A 9 18.76 7.42 -4.40
CA ALA A 9 17.67 7.83 -3.54
C ALA A 9 16.59 8.54 -4.39
N ILE A 10 15.34 8.09 -4.33
CA ILE A 10 14.22 8.75 -5.00
C ILE A 10 13.58 9.78 -4.11
N SER A 11 13.35 10.94 -4.68
CA SER A 11 12.63 12.03 -4.06
C SER A 11 11.15 11.94 -4.39
N LEU A 12 10.34 11.68 -3.40
CA LEU A 12 8.91 11.76 -3.48
C LEU A 12 8.45 13.03 -2.82
N THR A 13 7.64 13.77 -3.53
CA THR A 13 6.91 14.87 -2.94
C THR A 13 5.47 14.47 -2.89
N GLU A 14 5.01 14.12 -1.71
CA GLU A 14 3.62 13.80 -1.47
C GLU A 14 2.93 14.89 -0.65
N MET A 15 1.65 15.03 -0.92
CA MET A 15 0.76 15.82 -0.09
C MET A 15 0.01 14.87 0.84
N VAL A 16 0.41 14.83 2.09
CA VAL A 16 -0.32 14.10 3.12
C VAL A 16 -0.89 15.12 4.07
N GLY A 17 -2.20 15.13 4.25
CA GLY A 17 -2.87 16.07 5.16
C GLY A 17 -2.64 17.55 4.83
N GLY A 18 -2.44 17.90 3.53
CA GLY A 18 -2.20 19.29 3.10
C GLY A 18 -0.73 19.72 3.09
N SER A 19 0.20 18.89 3.53
CA SER A 19 1.63 19.20 3.56
C SER A 19 2.39 18.48 2.45
N LYS A 20 3.34 19.16 1.80
CA LYS A 20 4.26 18.57 0.83
C LYS A 20 5.32 17.76 1.58
N VAL A 21 5.27 16.45 1.47
CA VAL A 21 6.31 15.55 1.98
C VAL A 21 7.14 15.06 0.80
N LYS A 22 8.42 15.46 0.78
CA LYS A 22 9.36 14.96 -0.20
C LYS A 22 10.02 13.70 0.37
N MET A 23 9.67 12.55 -0.18
CA MET A 23 10.26 11.27 0.19
C MET A 23 11.03 10.71 -1.00
N GLN A 24 12.26 10.31 -0.72
CA GLN A 24 13.07 9.58 -1.71
C GLN A 24 13.49 8.28 -1.08
N TYR A 25 13.18 7.16 -1.73
CA TYR A 25 13.62 5.90 -1.22
C TYR A 25 13.79 4.81 -2.28
N TYR A 26 14.91 4.10 -2.19
CA TYR A 26 15.11 2.76 -2.71
C TYR A 26 15.80 1.93 -1.62
N GLY A 27 15.11 0.92 -1.10
CA GLY A 27 15.73 -0.08 -0.26
C GLY A 27 15.87 -1.40 -1.01
N PRO A 28 16.62 -2.33 -0.47
CA PRO A 28 16.79 -3.64 -1.06
C PRO A 28 15.46 -4.39 -1.25
N ASN A 29 14.44 -4.07 -0.45
CA ASN A 29 13.12 -4.68 -0.54
C ASN A 29 12.21 -4.05 -1.61
N SER A 30 12.64 -2.97 -2.28
CA SER A 30 11.90 -2.36 -3.39
C SER A 30 12.19 -3.00 -4.75
N LEU A 31 12.97 -4.08 -4.79
CA LEU A 31 13.22 -4.84 -6.01
C LEU A 31 12.14 -5.88 -6.26
N ASN A 32 11.76 -6.02 -7.52
CA ASN A 32 10.99 -7.13 -8.04
C ASN A 32 11.86 -8.39 -8.18
N GLU A 33 11.24 -9.55 -8.43
CA GLU A 33 11.95 -10.82 -8.60
C GLU A 33 12.91 -10.81 -9.80
N ASP A 34 12.62 -10.05 -10.84
CA ASP A 34 13.45 -9.83 -12.04
C ASP A 34 14.60 -8.82 -11.83
N GLY A 35 14.72 -8.23 -10.64
CA GLY A 35 15.72 -7.23 -10.31
C GLY A 35 15.39 -5.80 -10.73
N THR A 36 14.22 -5.55 -11.32
CA THR A 36 13.74 -4.19 -11.59
C THR A 36 13.24 -3.50 -10.32
N PHE A 37 13.21 -2.17 -10.32
CA PHE A 37 12.67 -1.42 -9.21
C PHE A 37 11.14 -1.38 -9.26
N MET A 38 10.53 -1.71 -8.14
CA MET A 38 9.11 -1.50 -7.92
C MET A 38 8.80 0.01 -7.88
N PRO A 39 7.87 0.51 -8.69
CA PRO A 39 7.43 1.90 -8.60
C PRO A 39 6.99 2.25 -7.18
N PHE A 40 7.24 3.49 -6.77
CA PHE A 40 6.86 3.90 -5.41
C PHE A 40 5.36 3.81 -5.14
N SER A 41 4.54 4.13 -6.14
CA SER A 41 3.07 3.95 -6.04
C SER A 41 2.70 2.51 -5.69
N GLU A 42 3.40 1.53 -6.25
CA GLU A 42 3.18 0.11 -5.95
C GLU A 42 3.68 -0.27 -4.55
N GLN A 43 4.84 0.25 -4.13
CA GLN A 43 5.30 0.08 -2.75
C GLN A 43 4.25 0.61 -1.76
N MET A 44 3.73 1.82 -2.01
CA MET A 44 2.68 2.41 -1.17
C MET A 44 1.36 1.66 -1.27
N ALA A 45 1.02 1.08 -2.42
CA ALA A 45 -0.15 0.23 -2.56
C ALA A 45 -0.03 -1.01 -1.65
N ILE A 46 1.10 -1.70 -1.66
CA ILE A 46 1.37 -2.84 -0.78
C ILE A 46 1.25 -2.44 0.70
N ILE A 47 1.91 -1.35 1.10
CA ILE A 47 1.89 -0.88 2.49
C ILE A 47 0.48 -0.50 2.91
N SER A 48 -0.22 0.31 2.13
CA SER A 48 -1.54 0.80 2.51
C SER A 48 -2.60 -0.29 2.53
N HIS A 49 -2.55 -1.25 1.60
CA HIS A 49 -3.44 -2.41 1.62
C HIS A 49 -3.18 -3.31 2.85
N TYR A 50 -1.91 -3.51 3.23
CA TYR A 50 -1.58 -4.22 4.46
C TYR A 50 -2.17 -3.50 5.68
N LEU A 51 -1.87 -2.22 5.86
CA LEU A 51 -2.30 -1.45 7.02
C LEU A 51 -3.84 -1.40 7.17
N HIS A 52 -4.57 -1.33 6.07
CA HIS A 52 -6.04 -1.30 6.10
C HIS A 52 -6.68 -2.68 6.28
N ASN A 53 -5.91 -3.76 6.09
CA ASN A 53 -6.37 -5.14 6.19
C ASN A 53 -5.58 -5.98 7.20
N GLU A 54 -4.82 -5.33 8.09
CA GLU A 54 -4.02 -5.99 9.12
C GLU A 54 -4.90 -6.95 9.96
N GLY A 55 -4.36 -8.13 10.25
CA GLY A 55 -5.07 -9.18 10.99
C GLY A 55 -6.16 -9.91 10.21
N THR A 56 -6.26 -9.69 8.91
CA THR A 56 -7.17 -10.42 8.02
C THR A 56 -6.39 -11.29 7.02
N PRO A 57 -6.99 -12.35 6.43
CA PRO A 57 -6.34 -13.13 5.38
C PRO A 57 -5.81 -12.28 4.22
N TYR A 58 -6.53 -11.21 3.88
CA TYR A 58 -6.13 -10.27 2.82
C TYR A 58 -4.88 -9.47 3.20
N GLY A 59 -4.78 -9.02 4.46
CA GLY A 59 -3.60 -8.33 4.98
C GLY A 59 -2.38 -9.24 5.01
N ASN A 60 -2.54 -10.48 5.45
CA ASN A 60 -1.46 -11.47 5.54
C ASN A 60 -0.75 -11.71 4.20
N THR A 61 -1.47 -11.56 3.08
CA THR A 61 -0.87 -11.67 1.73
C THR A 61 0.21 -10.62 1.48
N TYR A 62 0.10 -9.45 2.09
CA TYR A 62 1.02 -8.32 1.92
C TYR A 62 2.03 -8.20 3.06
N GLU A 63 1.76 -8.80 4.21
CA GLU A 63 2.45 -8.56 5.48
C GLU A 63 3.97 -8.56 5.35
N LYS A 64 4.54 -9.66 4.90
CA LYS A 64 6.00 -9.81 4.79
C LYS A 64 6.64 -8.72 3.92
N LYS A 65 6.03 -8.41 2.77
CA LYS A 65 6.57 -7.40 1.84
C LYS A 65 6.33 -5.99 2.37
N ALA A 66 5.16 -5.74 2.95
CA ALA A 66 4.82 -4.45 3.54
C ALA A 66 5.76 -4.09 4.70
N LEU A 67 5.95 -5.02 5.64
CA LEU A 67 6.86 -4.81 6.78
C LEU A 67 8.29 -4.54 6.32
N ALA A 68 8.81 -5.29 5.35
CA ALA A 68 10.13 -5.07 4.79
C ALA A 68 10.28 -3.70 4.12
N LEU A 69 9.27 -3.26 3.34
CA LEU A 69 9.26 -1.93 2.72
C LEU A 69 9.16 -0.81 3.76
N MET A 70 8.33 -0.98 4.78
CA MET A 70 8.20 -0.01 5.87
C MET A 70 9.47 0.13 6.68
N GLU A 71 10.15 -0.98 6.98
CA GLU A 71 11.45 -0.98 7.65
C GLU A 71 12.51 -0.22 6.84
N ASP A 72 12.55 -0.46 5.54
CA ASP A 72 13.42 0.23 4.62
C ASP A 72 13.17 1.76 4.66
N ILE A 73 11.92 2.20 4.55
CA ILE A 73 11.53 3.62 4.62
C ILE A 73 11.90 4.21 5.98
N TYR A 74 11.71 3.48 7.06
CA TYR A 74 12.08 3.91 8.40
C TYR A 74 13.60 4.13 8.53
N LYS A 75 14.42 3.18 8.08
CA LYS A 75 15.88 3.29 8.09
C LYS A 75 16.37 4.49 7.28
N ALA A 76 15.80 4.73 6.09
CA ALA A 76 16.14 5.88 5.27
C ALA A 76 15.81 7.22 5.95
N LYS A 77 14.69 7.31 6.66
CA LYS A 77 14.30 8.51 7.44
C LYS A 77 15.18 8.71 8.66
N SER A 78 15.57 7.64 9.34
CA SER A 78 16.39 7.70 10.58
C SER A 78 17.82 8.08 10.30
N THR A 79 18.45 7.57 9.23
CA THR A 79 19.82 7.94 8.83
C THR A 79 19.93 9.42 8.45
N SER A 80 18.87 10.04 7.98
CA SER A 80 18.89 11.48 7.66
C SER A 80 18.85 12.39 8.91
N LYS A 81 18.53 11.86 10.09
CA LYS A 81 18.32 12.67 11.30
C LYS A 81 19.34 12.47 12.42
N SER A 82 20.01 11.33 12.57
CA SER A 82 20.87 11.09 13.74
C SER A 82 21.64 9.76 13.73
N GLY A 83 22.26 9.32 12.70
CA GLY A 83 23.34 8.31 12.76
C GLY A 83 23.11 6.95 13.48
N MET A 84 22.05 6.77 14.23
CA MET A 84 21.64 5.51 14.87
C MET A 84 20.17 5.23 14.57
N ALA A 85 19.91 4.24 13.72
CA ALA A 85 18.57 3.72 13.52
C ALA A 85 18.17 2.89 14.76
N ALA A 86 17.12 3.30 15.45
CA ALA A 86 16.45 2.42 16.41
C ALA A 86 15.78 1.25 15.67
N ASP A 87 15.56 0.13 16.38
CA ASP A 87 14.86 -1.01 15.79
C ASP A 87 13.44 -0.62 15.35
N PHE A 88 13.06 -1.05 14.15
CA PHE A 88 11.72 -0.81 13.62
C PHE A 88 10.70 -1.67 14.36
N ASN A 89 9.69 -1.05 14.92
CA ASN A 89 8.63 -1.72 15.67
C ASN A 89 7.25 -1.13 15.33
N GLU A 90 6.20 -1.71 15.88
CA GLU A 90 4.81 -1.30 15.65
C GLU A 90 4.55 0.19 15.95
N ALA A 91 5.15 0.73 17.01
CA ALA A 91 4.99 2.15 17.35
C ALA A 91 5.59 3.07 16.26
N GLN A 92 6.73 2.70 15.68
CA GLN A 92 7.33 3.43 14.56
C GLN A 92 6.51 3.25 13.27
N GLN A 93 5.94 2.07 13.02
CA GLN A 93 5.01 1.82 11.92
C GLN A 93 3.81 2.77 11.98
N TYR A 94 3.12 2.83 13.11
CA TYR A 94 1.98 3.73 13.29
C TYR A 94 2.39 5.20 13.19
N SER A 95 3.51 5.60 13.77
CA SER A 95 4.01 6.97 13.69
C SER A 95 4.32 7.39 12.25
N LEU A 96 4.89 6.49 11.46
CA LEU A 96 5.32 6.76 10.10
C LEU A 96 4.16 6.90 9.11
N PHE A 97 3.12 6.09 9.29
CA PHE A 97 1.99 5.96 8.37
C PHE A 97 0.65 6.44 8.96
N ASN A 98 0.68 7.09 10.11
CA ASN A 98 -0.53 7.56 10.81
C ASN A 98 -1.46 8.43 9.93
N ASP A 99 -0.91 9.17 8.98
CA ASP A 99 -1.72 10.02 8.10
C ASP A 99 -2.58 9.22 7.11
N LEU A 100 -2.23 7.96 6.82
CA LEU A 100 -3.06 7.06 6.02
C LEU A 100 -4.38 6.69 6.74
N TYR A 101 -4.45 6.83 8.05
CA TYR A 101 -5.66 6.60 8.83
C TYR A 101 -6.52 7.85 9.05
N LYS A 102 -5.97 9.04 8.74
CA LYS A 102 -6.66 10.33 8.91
C LYS A 102 -7.36 10.75 7.63
N VAL A 103 -8.33 9.95 7.19
CA VAL A 103 -9.02 10.12 5.91
C VAL A 103 -10.52 10.33 6.08
N PRO A 104 -11.18 11.01 5.11
CA PRO A 104 -12.62 11.28 5.17
C PRO A 104 -13.49 10.04 5.19
N PHE A 105 -13.13 9.02 4.39
CA PHE A 105 -13.96 7.82 4.18
C PHE A 105 -13.25 6.58 4.71
N ARG A 106 -13.33 6.37 6.03
CA ARG A 106 -12.72 5.21 6.67
C ARG A 106 -13.49 3.92 6.37
N PRO A 107 -12.80 2.78 6.23
CA PRO A 107 -13.46 1.49 6.08
C PRO A 107 -14.23 1.13 7.37
N HIS A 108 -15.28 0.33 7.21
CA HIS A 108 -15.99 -0.24 8.36
C HIS A 108 -15.09 -1.19 9.16
N ARG A 109 -15.16 -1.10 10.50
CA ARG A 109 -14.44 -2.01 11.39
C ARG A 109 -15.01 -3.43 11.35
N GLU A 110 -16.33 -3.52 11.27
CA GLU A 110 -17.08 -4.78 11.17
C GLU A 110 -17.88 -4.77 9.86
N PRO A 111 -17.26 -5.14 8.73
CA PRO A 111 -17.93 -5.10 7.44
C PRO A 111 -18.93 -6.25 7.32
N LYS A 112 -20.05 -5.98 6.64
CA LYS A 112 -21.04 -7.00 6.29
C LYS A 112 -20.57 -7.91 5.14
N PHE A 113 -19.68 -7.40 4.29
CA PHE A 113 -19.09 -8.10 3.16
C PHE A 113 -17.79 -7.41 2.74
N THR A 114 -16.99 -8.11 1.96
CA THR A 114 -15.79 -7.56 1.32
C THR A 114 -15.99 -7.43 -0.18
N PHE A 115 -15.25 -6.53 -0.82
CA PHE A 115 -15.28 -6.34 -2.27
C PHE A 115 -13.92 -5.90 -2.81
N ILE A 116 -13.74 -6.06 -4.11
CA ILE A 116 -12.58 -5.54 -4.86
C ILE A 116 -13.03 -4.45 -5.83
N ASP A 117 -12.17 -3.47 -6.09
CA ASP A 117 -12.43 -2.35 -6.98
C ASP A 117 -11.33 -2.27 -8.05
N LEU A 118 -11.60 -2.84 -9.24
CA LEU A 118 -10.60 -3.01 -10.30
C LEU A 118 -10.41 -1.75 -11.17
N PHE A 119 -11.33 -0.82 -11.10
CA PHE A 119 -11.33 0.45 -11.83
C PHE A 119 -11.69 1.56 -10.86
N ALA A 120 -10.84 1.72 -9.85
CA ALA A 120 -11.16 2.47 -8.65
C ALA A 120 -11.45 3.97 -8.90
N GLY A 121 -10.86 4.55 -9.96
CA GLY A 121 -11.01 5.96 -10.25
C GLY A 121 -10.69 6.80 -9.02
N ILE A 122 -11.53 7.74 -8.68
CA ILE A 122 -11.42 8.56 -7.45
C ILE A 122 -12.14 7.93 -6.24
N GLY A 123 -12.71 6.72 -6.40
CA GLY A 123 -13.34 5.95 -5.32
C GLY A 123 -14.86 6.06 -5.23
N GLY A 124 -15.55 6.44 -6.30
CA GLY A 124 -17.01 6.56 -6.29
C GLY A 124 -17.71 5.22 -6.04
N PHE A 125 -17.25 4.13 -6.67
CA PHE A 125 -17.76 2.79 -6.44
C PHE A 125 -17.49 2.33 -5.00
N ARG A 126 -16.26 2.55 -4.50
CA ARG A 126 -15.91 2.24 -3.10
C ARG A 126 -16.82 2.95 -2.12
N MET A 127 -17.12 4.23 -2.34
CA MET A 127 -18.03 4.99 -1.47
C MET A 127 -19.42 4.34 -1.41
N ALA A 128 -19.98 3.98 -2.56
CA ALA A 128 -21.29 3.32 -2.63
C ALA A 128 -21.30 1.98 -1.86
N MET A 129 -20.27 1.15 -2.07
CA MET A 129 -20.18 -0.16 -1.40
C MET A 129 -19.90 -0.03 0.11
N GLN A 130 -19.09 0.95 0.53
CA GLN A 130 -18.89 1.23 1.96
C GLN A 130 -20.20 1.72 2.63
N ASN A 131 -21.01 2.53 1.97
CA ASN A 131 -22.31 2.96 2.50
C ASN A 131 -23.28 1.78 2.71
N LEU A 132 -23.12 0.69 1.98
CA LEU A 132 -23.86 -0.57 2.17
C LEU A 132 -23.26 -1.46 3.28
N GLY A 133 -22.14 -1.06 3.86
CA GLY A 133 -21.43 -1.81 4.91
C GLY A 133 -20.32 -2.70 4.39
N GLY A 134 -19.86 -2.52 3.15
CA GLY A 134 -18.76 -3.25 2.56
C GLY A 134 -17.40 -2.72 2.97
N LYS A 135 -16.36 -3.58 2.89
CA LYS A 135 -14.94 -3.22 3.03
C LYS A 135 -14.20 -3.55 1.74
N CYS A 136 -13.50 -2.57 1.17
CA CYS A 136 -12.60 -2.79 0.05
C CYS A 136 -11.35 -3.52 0.56
N VAL A 137 -11.00 -4.65 -0.07
CA VAL A 137 -9.82 -5.44 0.28
C VAL A 137 -8.75 -5.41 -0.82
N PHE A 138 -9.10 -4.92 -1.99
CA PHE A 138 -8.19 -4.70 -3.10
C PHE A 138 -8.73 -3.59 -4.00
N SER A 139 -7.84 -2.71 -4.46
CA SER A 139 -8.16 -1.67 -5.43
C SER A 139 -7.08 -1.55 -6.50
N SER A 140 -7.47 -1.22 -7.73
CA SER A 140 -6.57 -1.00 -8.86
C SER A 140 -7.05 0.19 -9.68
N GLU A 141 -6.11 1.06 -10.06
CA GLU A 141 -6.34 2.23 -10.91
C GLU A 141 -5.05 2.58 -11.66
N TRP A 142 -5.11 2.84 -12.94
CA TRP A 142 -3.95 3.14 -13.77
C TRP A 142 -3.63 4.63 -13.87
N ASP A 143 -4.64 5.49 -13.69
CA ASP A 143 -4.46 6.94 -13.74
C ASP A 143 -3.87 7.47 -12.44
N ALA A 144 -2.68 8.07 -12.53
CA ALA A 144 -1.96 8.56 -11.36
C ALA A 144 -2.67 9.72 -10.62
N GLN A 145 -3.50 10.50 -11.31
CA GLN A 145 -4.27 11.58 -10.69
C GLN A 145 -5.45 11.02 -9.90
N ALA A 146 -6.12 10.00 -10.46
CA ALA A 146 -7.18 9.28 -9.79
C ALA A 146 -6.65 8.55 -8.54
N GLN A 147 -5.51 7.82 -8.66
CA GLN A 147 -4.84 7.17 -7.52
C GLN A 147 -4.56 8.16 -6.39
N ARG A 148 -4.07 9.37 -6.73
CA ARG A 148 -3.79 10.40 -5.73
C ARG A 148 -5.06 10.88 -5.01
N THR A 149 -6.14 11.09 -5.75
CA THR A 149 -7.43 11.48 -5.16
C THR A 149 -7.97 10.36 -4.28
N TYR A 150 -7.85 9.12 -4.71
CA TYR A 150 -8.25 7.94 -3.95
C TYR A 150 -7.48 7.84 -2.63
N LEU A 151 -6.16 8.04 -2.66
CA LEU A 151 -5.32 8.07 -1.45
C LEU A 151 -5.82 9.13 -0.45
N LEU A 152 -6.13 10.34 -0.91
CA LEU A 152 -6.63 11.41 -0.05
C LEU A 152 -7.99 11.08 0.56
N ASN A 153 -8.83 10.35 -0.15
CA ASN A 153 -10.17 9.98 0.30
C ASN A 153 -10.15 8.79 1.27
N TYR A 154 -9.32 7.77 1.02
CA TYR A 154 -9.40 6.47 1.67
C TYR A 154 -8.13 6.07 2.42
N GLY A 155 -7.01 6.79 2.26
CA GLY A 155 -5.72 6.44 2.85
C GLY A 155 -5.05 5.22 2.23
N GLU A 156 -5.50 4.81 1.04
CA GLU A 156 -5.03 3.64 0.33
C GLU A 156 -4.65 4.02 -1.09
N VAL A 157 -3.49 3.55 -1.55
CA VAL A 157 -3.05 3.72 -2.93
C VAL A 157 -3.55 2.52 -3.73
N PRO A 158 -4.38 2.69 -4.77
CA PRO A 158 -4.72 1.60 -5.67
C PRO A 158 -3.46 1.04 -6.34
N PHE A 159 -3.43 -0.28 -6.58
CA PHE A 159 -2.44 -0.86 -7.46
C PHE A 159 -2.56 -0.29 -8.87
N GLY A 160 -1.48 -0.39 -9.66
CA GLY A 160 -1.45 0.09 -11.03
C GLY A 160 -2.39 -0.63 -11.99
N ASP A 161 -2.06 -0.58 -13.27
CA ASP A 161 -2.84 -1.17 -14.37
C ASP A 161 -3.02 -2.68 -14.18
N ILE A 162 -4.27 -3.11 -13.99
CA ILE A 162 -4.65 -4.52 -13.80
C ILE A 162 -4.34 -5.40 -15.02
N THR A 163 -4.11 -4.81 -16.18
CA THR A 163 -3.80 -5.58 -17.40
C THR A 163 -2.33 -5.99 -17.50
N LYS A 164 -1.44 -5.35 -16.73
CA LYS A 164 -0.01 -5.65 -16.72
C LYS A 164 0.30 -6.92 -15.94
N GLU A 165 1.22 -7.75 -16.48
CA GLU A 165 1.61 -9.02 -15.85
C GLU A 165 2.22 -8.83 -14.44
N GLU A 166 2.94 -7.75 -14.21
CA GLU A 166 3.50 -7.38 -12.90
C GLU A 166 2.37 -7.18 -11.86
N THR A 167 1.30 -6.52 -12.27
CA THR A 167 0.10 -6.35 -11.45
C THR A 167 -0.67 -7.67 -11.35
N LYS A 168 -0.75 -8.48 -12.42
CA LYS A 168 -1.42 -9.79 -12.41
C LYS A 168 -0.69 -10.83 -11.55
N SER A 169 0.62 -10.98 -11.65
CA SER A 169 1.38 -11.96 -10.87
C SER A 169 1.30 -11.68 -9.37
N SER A 170 1.30 -10.41 -9.00
CA SER A 170 0.97 -9.94 -7.67
C SER A 170 -0.50 -10.25 -7.30
N ASN A 171 -1.42 -10.20 -8.28
CA ASN A 171 -2.87 -10.31 -8.06
C ASN A 171 -3.38 -11.74 -8.12
N THR A 172 -2.78 -12.65 -8.90
CA THR A 172 -3.27 -14.03 -9.02
C THR A 172 -3.20 -14.73 -7.67
N LYS A 173 -2.11 -14.59 -6.93
CA LYS A 173 -2.00 -15.10 -5.55
C LYS A 173 -3.01 -14.41 -4.60
N ARG A 174 -3.36 -13.16 -4.88
CA ARG A 174 -4.24 -12.33 -4.05
C ARG A 174 -5.72 -12.60 -4.33
N LEU A 175 -6.09 -12.74 -5.61
CA LEU A 175 -7.45 -13.13 -6.02
C LEU A 175 -7.76 -14.57 -5.59
N THR A 176 -6.79 -15.47 -5.60
CA THR A 176 -6.95 -16.84 -5.08
C THR A 176 -7.24 -16.82 -3.58
N ALA A 177 -6.52 -16.03 -2.78
CA ALA A 177 -6.82 -15.88 -1.35
C ALA A 177 -8.22 -15.30 -1.09
N VAL A 178 -8.67 -14.34 -1.92
CA VAL A 178 -10.03 -13.79 -1.84
C VAL A 178 -11.10 -14.83 -2.18
N THR A 179 -10.86 -15.67 -3.20
CA THR A 179 -11.82 -16.71 -3.62
C THR A 179 -11.87 -17.88 -2.65
N GLU A 180 -10.74 -18.26 -2.05
CA GLU A 180 -10.69 -19.33 -1.05
C GLU A 180 -11.43 -18.94 0.24
N ASP A 181 -11.33 -17.70 0.68
CA ASP A 181 -12.00 -17.22 1.89
C ASP A 181 -13.53 -17.09 1.69
N LEU A 182 -13.96 -16.70 0.48
CA LEU A 182 -15.40 -16.67 0.12
C LEU A 182 -16.01 -18.07 0.09
N GLN A 183 -15.22 -19.12 -0.19
CA GLN A 183 -15.69 -20.52 -0.15
C GLN A 183 -15.68 -21.10 1.25
N ALA A 184 -14.82 -20.60 2.14
CA ALA A 184 -14.74 -21.09 3.54
C ALA A 184 -15.86 -20.55 4.43
N THR A 185 -16.56 -19.50 4.01
CA THR A 185 -17.65 -18.83 4.76
C THR A 185 -19.06 -19.18 4.24
N SER A 186 -19.16 -20.05 3.25
CA SER A 186 -20.43 -20.59 2.72
C SER A 186 -20.67 -22.01 3.23
#